data_eb7d48680c69731efe31e10f1133e239
#
_entry.id   eb7d48680c69731efe31e10f1133e239
#
_cell.length_a   1.000
_cell.length_b   1.000
_cell.length_c   1.000
_cell.angle_alpha   90.00
_cell.angle_beta   90.00
_cell.angle_gamma   90.00
#
_symmetry.space_group_name_H-M   'P 1'
#
loop_
_entity.id
_entity.type
_entity.pdbx_description
1 polymer ?
#
loop_
_entity_poly.entity_id
_entity_poly.type
_entity_poly.pdbx_seq_one_letter_code
_entity_poly.pdbx_strand_id
1 'polypeptide(L)'
;MAHVDDNLQKQLAKPQTWFCKYFPKRIRNVGEKEVADRQLVYDFKDGRSHEAVAQMTAASLKEQYGDGCKDIVFVPVPASTTEKNELRYKAFCERVCALTGAINGYDHVKVTGGRLAIHENRKLEKEIRKVSIIEFDEIWF
;
A
#
# COMPACT_ATOMS: atom_id res chain seq x y z
N MET A 1 22.57 15.73 -19.07
CA MET A 1 21.99 15.39 -17.76
C MET A 1 20.48 15.67 -17.77
N ALA A 2 19.68 14.71 -17.39
CA ALA A 2 18.24 14.95 -17.32
C ALA A 2 17.93 15.95 -16.18
N HIS A 3 17.10 16.92 -16.49
CA HIS A 3 16.64 17.88 -15.49
C HIS A 3 15.57 17.20 -14.63
N VAL A 4 15.80 17.10 -13.32
CA VAL A 4 14.85 16.53 -12.39
C VAL A 4 14.01 17.67 -11.81
N ASP A 5 12.69 17.55 -11.92
CA ASP A 5 11.74 18.51 -11.38
C ASP A 5 11.93 18.64 -9.85
N ASP A 6 11.90 19.87 -9.34
CA ASP A 6 12.03 20.16 -7.91
C ASP A 6 10.98 19.43 -7.07
N ASN A 7 9.77 19.25 -7.59
CA ASN A 7 8.70 18.52 -6.91
C ASN A 7 9.06 17.04 -6.78
N LEU A 8 9.63 16.44 -7.82
CA LEU A 8 10.10 15.07 -7.77
C LEU A 8 11.24 14.90 -6.79
N GLN A 9 12.20 15.86 -6.76
CA GLN A 9 13.29 15.83 -5.79
C GLN A 9 12.78 15.88 -4.35
N LYS A 10 11.80 16.74 -4.05
CA LYS A 10 11.16 16.83 -2.74
C LYS A 10 10.45 15.54 -2.35
N GLN A 11 9.82 14.87 -3.29
CA GLN A 11 9.17 13.58 -3.05
C GLN A 11 10.20 12.49 -2.77
N LEU A 12 11.28 12.44 -3.55
CA LEU A 12 12.35 11.45 -3.37
C LEU A 12 13.12 11.63 -2.05
N ALA A 13 13.13 12.83 -1.52
CA ALA A 13 13.78 13.12 -0.24
C ALA A 13 12.96 12.67 0.98
N LYS A 14 11.70 12.31 0.80
CA LYS A 14 10.86 11.82 1.92
C LYS A 14 11.32 10.44 2.37
N PRO A 15 11.21 10.13 3.69
CA PRO A 15 11.58 8.81 4.20
C PRO A 15 10.81 7.70 3.50
N GLN A 16 11.53 6.65 3.12
CA GLN A 16 10.96 5.47 2.48
C GLN A 16 11.52 4.23 3.15
N THR A 17 10.67 3.26 3.44
CA THR A 17 11.08 1.98 4.03
C THR A 17 10.36 0.83 3.32
N TRP A 18 10.97 -0.35 3.41
CA TRP A 18 10.38 -1.59 2.91
C TRP A 18 10.76 -2.72 3.85
N PHE A 19 9.94 -3.79 3.87
CA PHE A 19 10.15 -4.92 4.76
C PHE A 19 10.90 -6.07 4.11
N CYS A 20 10.71 -6.26 2.81
CA CYS A 20 11.31 -7.37 2.09
C CYS A 20 11.50 -7.03 0.62
N LYS A 21 12.37 -7.81 -0.02
CA LYS A 21 12.58 -7.74 -1.45
C LYS A 21 11.59 -8.66 -2.14
N TYR A 22 10.78 -8.13 -3.03
CA TYR A 22 9.75 -8.89 -3.72
C TYR A 22 10.25 -9.38 -5.08
N PHE A 23 10.23 -10.70 -5.28
CA PHE A 23 10.50 -11.32 -6.57
C PHE A 23 9.22 -12.00 -7.08
N PRO A 24 8.68 -11.59 -8.25
CA PRO A 24 7.50 -12.25 -8.81
C PRO A 24 7.78 -13.71 -9.16
N LYS A 25 6.71 -14.51 -9.26
CA LYS A 25 6.80 -15.97 -9.51
C LYS A 25 7.60 -16.35 -10.76
N ARG A 26 7.64 -15.49 -11.76
CA ARG A 26 8.42 -15.73 -12.97
C ARG A 26 9.93 -15.81 -12.71
N ILE A 27 10.40 -15.24 -11.61
CA ILE A 27 11.79 -15.34 -11.19
C ILE A 27 11.93 -16.62 -10.36
N ARG A 28 12.62 -17.63 -10.90
CA ARG A 28 12.67 -18.97 -10.31
C ARG A 28 13.88 -19.21 -9.38
N ASN A 29 15.01 -18.58 -9.64
CA ASN A 29 16.24 -18.78 -8.88
C ASN A 29 16.32 -17.86 -7.67
N VAL A 30 15.42 -18.06 -6.71
CA VAL A 30 15.38 -17.30 -5.46
C VAL A 30 15.49 -18.24 -4.27
N GLY A 31 16.01 -17.74 -3.16
CA GLY A 31 16.16 -18.50 -1.92
C GLY A 31 14.82 -18.74 -1.21
N GLU A 32 14.87 -19.54 -0.14
CA GLU A 32 13.69 -19.86 0.67
C GLU A 32 13.07 -18.60 1.31
N LYS A 33 13.92 -17.67 1.76
CA LYS A 33 13.47 -16.41 2.35
C LYS A 33 12.65 -15.60 1.35
N GLU A 34 13.11 -15.47 0.11
CA GLU A 34 12.44 -14.72 -0.94
C GLU A 34 11.11 -15.38 -1.34
N VAL A 35 11.03 -16.70 -1.32
CA VAL A 35 9.77 -17.44 -1.54
C VAL A 35 8.78 -17.14 -0.42
N ALA A 36 9.24 -17.17 0.84
CA ALA A 36 8.39 -16.85 2.00
C ALA A 36 7.92 -15.38 1.97
N ASP A 37 8.81 -14.46 1.65
CA ASP A 37 8.48 -13.03 1.53
C ASP A 37 7.44 -12.79 0.43
N ARG A 38 7.58 -13.45 -0.69
CA ARG A 38 6.61 -13.39 -1.79
C ARG A 38 5.25 -13.93 -1.37
N GLN A 39 5.22 -15.05 -0.65
CA GLN A 39 3.99 -15.63 -0.15
C GLN A 39 3.29 -14.68 0.84
N LEU A 40 4.05 -14.03 1.71
CA LEU A 40 3.52 -13.01 2.62
C LEU A 40 2.84 -11.87 1.87
N VAL A 41 3.44 -11.40 0.78
CA VAL A 41 2.85 -10.35 -0.06
C VAL A 41 1.54 -10.82 -0.69
N TYR A 42 1.50 -12.03 -1.22
CA TYR A 42 0.28 -12.58 -1.81
C TYR A 42 -0.82 -12.76 -0.76
N ASP A 43 -0.49 -13.30 0.39
CA ASP A 43 -1.44 -13.50 1.48
C ASP A 43 -2.03 -12.17 1.95
N PHE A 44 -1.19 -11.17 2.11
CA PHE A 44 -1.64 -9.83 2.49
C PHE A 44 -2.58 -9.22 1.44
N LYS A 45 -2.24 -9.34 0.18
CA LYS A 45 -3.09 -8.85 -0.93
C LYS A 45 -4.46 -9.54 -0.96
N ASP A 46 -4.52 -10.79 -0.53
CA ASP A 46 -5.76 -11.57 -0.47
C ASP A 46 -6.50 -11.41 0.86
N GLY A 47 -6.08 -10.48 1.70
CA GLY A 47 -6.72 -10.21 2.98
C GLY A 47 -6.32 -11.16 4.11
N ARG A 48 -5.22 -11.89 3.92
CA ARG A 48 -4.65 -12.79 4.94
C ARG A 48 -3.39 -12.17 5.56
N SER A 49 -2.93 -12.76 6.65
CA SER A 49 -1.69 -12.33 7.34
C SER A 49 -1.70 -10.86 7.82
N HIS A 50 -2.87 -10.30 8.09
CA HIS A 50 -3.01 -8.92 8.55
C HIS A 50 -2.21 -8.64 9.81
N GLU A 51 -2.28 -9.55 10.79
CA GLU A 51 -1.62 -9.33 12.09
C GLU A 51 -0.10 -9.28 11.95
N ALA A 52 0.49 -10.19 11.18
CA ALA A 52 1.94 -10.21 10.97
C ALA A 52 2.43 -8.92 10.32
N VAL A 53 1.76 -8.48 9.25
CA VAL A 53 2.12 -7.25 8.54
C VAL A 53 1.83 -6.01 9.39
N ALA A 54 0.75 -6.01 10.16
CA ALA A 54 0.42 -4.92 11.07
C ALA A 54 1.48 -4.75 12.17
N GLN A 55 1.96 -5.86 12.73
CA GLN A 55 3.05 -5.83 13.73
C GLN A 55 4.34 -5.28 13.12
N MET A 56 4.71 -5.72 11.95
CA MET A 56 5.90 -5.22 11.23
C MET A 56 5.77 -3.71 10.94
N THR A 57 4.61 -3.28 10.47
CA THR A 57 4.33 -1.88 10.15
C THR A 57 4.35 -1.02 11.41
N ALA A 58 3.71 -1.46 12.48
CA ALA A 58 3.68 -0.75 13.75
C ALA A 58 5.08 -0.61 14.34
N ALA A 59 5.88 -1.67 14.32
CA ALA A 59 7.27 -1.63 14.79
C ALA A 59 8.10 -0.62 14.00
N SER A 60 7.96 -0.60 12.68
CA SER A 60 8.65 0.35 11.81
C SER A 60 8.27 1.80 12.11
N LEU A 61 6.97 2.06 12.29
CA LEU A 61 6.47 3.41 12.61
C LEU A 61 6.96 3.88 13.98
N LYS A 62 6.95 3.01 14.98
CA LYS A 62 7.45 3.32 16.32
C LYS A 62 8.95 3.60 16.33
N GLU A 63 9.71 2.85 15.53
CA GLU A 63 11.14 3.07 15.39
C GLU A 63 11.44 4.43 14.76
N GLN A 64 10.69 4.82 13.73
CA GLN A 64 10.91 6.06 13.00
C GLN A 64 10.40 7.30 13.72
N TYR A 65 9.27 7.22 14.39
CA TYR A 65 8.55 8.38 14.91
C TYR A 65 8.34 8.36 16.44
N GLY A 66 8.48 7.21 17.07
CA GLY A 66 8.29 7.09 18.53
C GLY A 66 6.95 7.65 18.99
N ASP A 67 6.98 8.58 19.95
CA ASP A 67 5.75 9.23 20.47
C ASP A 67 5.05 10.10 19.43
N GLY A 68 5.71 10.47 18.35
CA GLY A 68 5.13 11.24 17.25
C GLY A 68 4.14 10.44 16.40
N CYS A 69 4.02 9.12 16.59
CA CYS A 69 3.03 8.30 15.87
C CYS A 69 1.59 8.83 16.02
N LYS A 70 1.25 9.37 17.17
CA LYS A 70 -0.09 9.95 17.43
C LYS A 70 -0.45 11.13 16.52
N ASP A 71 0.57 11.76 15.92
CA ASP A 71 0.38 12.92 15.04
C ASP A 71 0.44 12.53 13.55
N ILE A 72 0.53 11.24 13.25
CA ILE A 72 0.62 10.71 11.89
C ILE A 72 -0.75 10.21 11.43
N VAL A 73 -1.10 10.53 10.20
CA VAL A 73 -2.23 9.92 9.51
C VAL A 73 -1.74 8.75 8.67
N PHE A 74 -2.20 7.55 8.99
CA PHE A 74 -1.81 6.34 8.28
C PHE A 74 -2.83 6.05 7.16
N VAL A 75 -2.38 6.11 5.92
CA VAL A 75 -3.23 5.97 4.74
C VAL A 75 -2.65 4.91 3.81
N PRO A 76 -3.40 3.86 3.44
CA PRO A 76 -2.92 2.89 2.46
C PRO A 76 -3.04 3.43 1.03
N VAL A 77 -2.15 2.97 0.16
CA VAL A 77 -2.32 3.17 -1.28
C VAL A 77 -3.46 2.24 -1.73
N PRO A 78 -4.53 2.78 -2.34
CA PRO A 78 -5.73 1.99 -2.61
C PRO A 78 -5.51 0.80 -3.54
N ALA A 79 -6.26 -0.27 -3.30
CA ALA A 79 -6.37 -1.39 -4.23
C ALA A 79 -7.24 -0.99 -5.43
N SER A 80 -7.34 -1.89 -6.42
CA SER A 80 -8.01 -1.58 -7.70
C SER A 80 -9.54 -1.49 -7.63
N THR A 81 -10.16 -2.08 -6.61
CA THR A 81 -11.62 -2.04 -6.41
C THR A 81 -11.95 -1.74 -4.96
N THR A 82 -13.18 -1.28 -4.72
CA THR A 82 -13.69 -1.02 -3.36
C THR A 82 -13.62 -2.29 -2.50
N GLU A 83 -14.05 -3.42 -3.04
CA GLU A 83 -14.07 -4.71 -2.33
C GLU A 83 -12.66 -5.17 -1.96
N LYS A 84 -11.72 -5.10 -2.89
CA LYS A 84 -10.32 -5.46 -2.63
C LYS A 84 -9.66 -4.50 -1.64
N ASN A 85 -10.00 -3.22 -1.72
CA ASN A 85 -9.47 -2.20 -0.82
C ASN A 85 -9.92 -2.47 0.62
N GLU A 86 -11.21 -2.75 0.81
CA GLU A 86 -11.77 -3.09 2.11
C GLU A 86 -11.16 -4.38 2.67
N LEU A 87 -11.14 -5.43 1.87
CA LEU A 87 -10.58 -6.73 2.26
C LEU A 87 -9.12 -6.63 2.68
N ARG A 88 -8.33 -5.88 1.95
CA ARG A 88 -6.87 -5.77 2.16
C ARG A 88 -6.53 -4.83 3.30
N TYR A 89 -7.18 -3.68 3.40
CA TYR A 89 -6.67 -2.57 4.20
C TYR A 89 -7.53 -2.13 5.37
N LYS A 90 -8.84 -2.40 5.38
CA LYS A 90 -9.71 -1.86 6.43
C LYS A 90 -9.31 -2.31 7.84
N ALA A 91 -9.30 -3.60 8.08
CA ALA A 91 -8.90 -4.17 9.37
C ALA A 91 -7.41 -3.96 9.64
N PHE A 92 -6.59 -3.99 8.60
CA PHE A 92 -5.16 -3.73 8.70
C PHE A 92 -4.88 -2.32 9.22
N CYS A 93 -5.52 -1.29 8.67
CA CYS A 93 -5.36 0.09 9.12
C CYS A 93 -5.84 0.28 10.56
N GLU A 94 -6.97 -0.30 10.92
CA GLU A 94 -7.48 -0.28 12.29
C GLU A 94 -6.46 -0.88 13.27
N ARG A 95 -5.86 -2.01 12.90
CA ARG A 95 -4.87 -2.69 13.76
C ARG A 95 -3.58 -1.89 13.90
N VAL A 96 -3.03 -1.39 12.81
CA VAL A 96 -1.82 -0.56 12.84
C VAL A 96 -2.03 0.68 13.71
N CYS A 97 -3.15 1.35 13.55
CA CYS A 97 -3.47 2.55 14.33
C CYS A 97 -3.70 2.22 15.82
N ALA A 98 -4.30 1.07 16.13
CA ALA A 98 -4.44 0.61 17.51
C ALA A 98 -3.07 0.33 18.16
N LEU A 99 -2.12 -0.21 17.41
CA LEU A 99 -0.79 -0.54 17.92
C LEU A 99 0.12 0.69 18.08
N THR A 100 -0.07 1.72 17.26
CA THR A 100 0.82 2.89 17.21
C THR A 100 0.23 4.15 17.81
N GLY A 101 -1.07 4.25 17.89
CA GLY A 101 -1.77 5.49 18.21
C GLY A 101 -1.93 6.45 17.02
N ALA A 102 -1.50 6.06 15.81
CA ALA A 102 -1.67 6.85 14.61
C ALA A 102 -3.14 7.08 14.26
N ILE A 103 -3.42 8.14 13.53
CA ILE A 103 -4.75 8.47 13.06
C ILE A 103 -5.08 7.57 11.86
N ASN A 104 -6.22 6.89 11.90
CA ASN A 104 -6.66 6.03 10.80
C ASN A 104 -7.19 6.87 9.64
N GLY A 105 -6.44 6.92 8.55
CA GLY A 105 -6.79 7.65 7.33
C GLY A 105 -7.40 6.80 6.23
N TYR A 106 -7.84 5.57 6.54
CA TYR A 106 -8.43 4.67 5.53
C TYR A 106 -9.58 5.33 4.77
N ASP A 107 -10.46 6.05 5.46
CA ASP A 107 -11.64 6.69 4.86
C ASP A 107 -11.34 8.00 4.12
N HIS A 108 -10.11 8.52 4.22
CA HIS A 108 -9.73 9.78 3.55
C HIS A 108 -9.40 9.60 2.08
N VAL A 109 -9.15 8.36 1.66
CA VAL A 109 -8.89 8.01 0.25
C VAL A 109 -9.85 6.90 -0.12
N LYS A 110 -10.70 7.14 -1.10
CA LYS A 110 -11.74 6.20 -1.54
C LYS A 110 -11.52 5.78 -2.98
N VAL A 111 -11.81 4.51 -3.25
CA VAL A 111 -11.80 3.96 -4.61
C VAL A 111 -13.24 3.84 -5.05
N THR A 112 -13.57 4.49 -6.15
CA THR A 112 -14.88 4.38 -6.79
C THR A 112 -14.70 3.82 -8.19
N GLY A 113 -15.65 3.03 -8.66
CA GLY A 113 -15.54 2.33 -9.94
C GLY A 113 -14.63 1.09 -9.85
N GLY A 114 -14.74 0.23 -10.85
CA GLY A 114 -13.94 -0.97 -10.95
C GLY A 114 -12.77 -0.79 -11.91
N ARG A 115 -11.66 -1.45 -11.61
CA ARG A 115 -10.50 -1.48 -12.49
C ARG A 115 -10.02 -2.93 -12.66
N LEU A 116 -9.75 -3.29 -13.90
CA LEU A 116 -9.10 -4.56 -14.18
C LEU A 116 -7.61 -4.49 -13.85
N ALA A 117 -6.99 -5.65 -13.55
CA ALA A 117 -5.54 -5.72 -13.44
C ALA A 117 -4.88 -5.23 -14.74
N ILE A 118 -3.68 -4.69 -14.64
CA ILE A 118 -3.00 -4.08 -15.80
C ILE A 118 -2.93 -5.02 -16.99
N HIS A 119 -2.59 -6.29 -16.77
CA HIS A 119 -2.49 -7.28 -17.85
C HIS A 119 -3.83 -7.62 -18.47
N GLU A 120 -4.92 -7.61 -17.71
CA GLU A 120 -6.28 -7.82 -18.21
C GLU A 120 -6.78 -6.60 -18.98
N ASN A 121 -6.50 -5.41 -18.46
CA ASN A 121 -6.92 -4.16 -19.07
C ASN A 121 -6.24 -3.92 -20.43
N ARG A 122 -4.99 -4.36 -20.58
CA ARG A 122 -4.25 -4.25 -21.85
C ARG A 122 -4.84 -5.09 -22.98
N LYS A 123 -5.60 -6.15 -22.66
CA LYS A 123 -6.27 -6.99 -23.64
C LYS A 123 -7.53 -6.37 -24.21
N LEU A 124 -8.04 -5.32 -23.58
CA LEU A 124 -9.25 -4.64 -24.02
C LEU A 124 -8.92 -3.53 -25.02
N GLU A 125 -9.90 -3.23 -25.89
CA GLU A 125 -9.82 -2.05 -26.73
C GLU A 125 -9.65 -0.80 -25.84
N LYS A 126 -8.93 0.20 -26.34
CA LYS A 126 -8.59 1.39 -25.57
C LYS A 126 -9.85 2.11 -25.03
N GLU A 127 -10.92 2.13 -25.80
CA GLU A 127 -12.18 2.80 -25.45
C GLU A 127 -12.95 2.12 -24.34
N ILE A 128 -12.73 0.82 -24.14
CA ILE A 128 -13.44 0.04 -23.12
C ILE A 128 -12.60 -0.31 -21.90
N ARG A 129 -11.34 0.18 -21.86
CA ARG A 129 -10.48 -0.02 -20.72
C ARG A 129 -11.03 0.71 -19.49
N LYS A 130 -11.14 -0.03 -18.39
CA LYS A 130 -11.62 0.52 -17.11
C LYS A 130 -10.48 1.07 -16.28
N VAL A 131 -10.70 2.21 -15.67
CA VAL A 131 -9.77 2.82 -14.72
C VAL A 131 -10.46 3.00 -13.37
N SER A 132 -9.67 2.90 -12.30
CA SER A 132 -10.17 3.24 -10.97
C SER A 132 -10.33 4.74 -10.82
N ILE A 133 -11.36 5.16 -10.11
CA ILE A 133 -11.50 6.53 -9.66
C ILE A 133 -11.08 6.55 -8.20
N ILE A 134 -10.14 7.43 -7.86
CA ILE A 134 -9.63 7.62 -6.50
C ILE A 134 -10.06 9.00 -6.03
N GLU A 135 -10.80 9.04 -4.94
CA GLU A 135 -11.26 10.28 -4.33
C GLU A 135 -10.49 10.54 -3.03
N PHE A 136 -10.07 11.78 -2.85
CA PHE A 136 -9.31 12.23 -1.68
C PHE A 136 -10.16 13.16 -0.84
N ASP A 137 -10.02 13.06 0.46
CA ASP A 137 -10.52 14.05 1.39
C ASP A 137 -9.52 15.21 1.46
N GLU A 138 -9.86 16.33 0.82
CA GLU A 138 -8.98 17.49 0.67
C GLU A 138 -8.56 18.12 2.00
N ILE A 139 -9.32 17.92 3.06
CA ILE A 139 -9.01 18.48 4.39
C ILE A 139 -7.66 17.96 4.91
N TRP A 140 -7.27 16.76 4.50
CA TRP A 140 -6.09 16.06 5.01
C TRP A 140 -4.87 16.18 4.09
N PHE A 141 -5.01 16.79 2.93
CA PHE A 141 -3.97 16.93 1.92
C PHE A 141 -3.79 18.39 1.48
#